data_639e60347d8ecf3894c83da2a1de7b41
#
_entry.id   639e60347d8ecf3894c83da2a1de7b41
#
_cell.length_a   1.000
_cell.length_b   1.000
_cell.length_c   1.000
_cell.angle_alpha   90.00
_cell.angle_beta   90.00
_cell.angle_gamma   90.00
#
_symmetry.space_group_name_H-M   'P 1'
#
loop_
_entity.id
_entity.type
_entity.pdbx_description
1 polymer ?
#
loop_
_entity_poly.entity_id
_entity_poly.type
_entity_poly.pdbx_seq_one_letter_code
_entity_poly.pdbx_strand_id
1 'polypeptide(L)'
;VRSFMGRLVRPKDDASTAEVAARILAADIDVLGVQEVEHIEILRRFNRDHLNGMYGHIALIEGNDRRLIDVGVMSKLPLGAITSHQTATHPDDPTRPVFGRDLQEVDVLAPNGKRLFTVYNNHLKSHFVPFGQDPVQGALDANARRRRQAETVARIISARQRAGAKFVVLGDMNDPPDSADLAPMLTVDGRILSNGLAAAVETRPPKAETQGQGPGPATPQWTHRFNPPGPEFPRYELFDQVWLSDSLAPKLVSAHIDRRTKHGGDGSDHDPAWVVLDL
;
A
#
# COMPACT_ATOMS: atom_id res chain seq x y z
N VAL A 1 -23.25 0.77 -13.37
CA VAL A 1 -22.19 0.40 -14.32
C VAL A 1 -21.84 1.62 -15.15
N ARG A 2 -20.61 1.94 -15.28
CA ARG A 2 -20.08 3.04 -16.11
C ARG A 2 -18.90 2.52 -16.93
N SER A 3 -18.43 3.28 -17.91
CA SER A 3 -17.20 2.97 -18.64
C SER A 3 -16.14 4.02 -18.37
N PHE A 4 -14.91 3.57 -18.28
CA PHE A 4 -13.72 4.40 -18.20
C PHE A 4 -12.65 3.80 -19.12
N MET A 5 -12.00 4.63 -19.94
CA MET A 5 -11.06 4.19 -20.97
C MET A 5 -11.58 2.99 -21.81
N GLY A 6 -12.89 3.01 -22.16
CA GLY A 6 -13.53 1.95 -22.93
C GLY A 6 -13.85 0.67 -22.16
N ARG A 7 -13.67 0.62 -20.84
CA ARG A 7 -13.97 -0.54 -19.99
C ARG A 7 -15.23 -0.32 -19.17
N LEU A 8 -16.00 -1.40 -18.96
CA LEU A 8 -17.10 -1.40 -18.02
C LEU A 8 -16.55 -1.54 -16.60
N VAL A 9 -16.88 -0.58 -15.74
CA VAL A 9 -16.45 -0.54 -14.35
C VAL A 9 -17.66 -0.74 -13.45
N ARG A 10 -17.54 -1.64 -12.48
CA ARG A 10 -18.47 -1.77 -11.37
C ARG A 10 -17.97 -0.94 -10.21
N PRO A 11 -18.70 0.10 -9.78
CA PRO A 11 -18.35 0.79 -8.56
C PRO A 11 -18.53 -0.15 -7.36
N LYS A 12 -17.79 0.10 -6.27
CA LYS A 12 -18.07 -0.46 -4.96
C LYS A 12 -19.49 -0.04 -4.56
N ASP A 13 -20.22 -0.91 -3.89
CA ASP A 13 -21.56 -0.56 -3.37
C ASP A 13 -21.48 0.52 -2.28
N ASP A 14 -22.59 1.22 -2.05
CA ASP A 14 -22.63 2.37 -1.15
C ASP A 14 -22.34 1.96 0.32
N ALA A 15 -22.78 0.80 0.75
CA ALA A 15 -22.53 0.31 2.11
C ALA A 15 -21.05 0.03 2.34
N SER A 16 -20.40 -0.69 1.42
CA SER A 16 -18.96 -0.94 1.46
C SER A 16 -18.14 0.36 1.37
N THR A 17 -18.60 1.33 0.58
CA THR A 17 -17.95 2.63 0.48
C THR A 17 -18.06 3.41 1.79
N ALA A 18 -19.23 3.41 2.43
CA ALA A 18 -19.46 4.06 3.72
C ALA A 18 -18.63 3.43 4.85
N GLU A 19 -18.48 2.11 4.86
CA GLU A 19 -17.64 1.42 5.85
C GLU A 19 -16.16 1.80 5.72
N VAL A 20 -15.62 1.83 4.50
CA VAL A 20 -14.23 2.30 4.27
C VAL A 20 -14.08 3.75 4.72
N ALA A 21 -15.04 4.62 4.38
CA ALA A 21 -15.00 6.02 4.79
C ALA A 21 -15.05 6.20 6.31
N ALA A 22 -15.91 5.46 7.00
CA ALA A 22 -16.02 5.51 8.45
C ALA A 22 -14.71 5.13 9.15
N ARG A 23 -13.99 4.13 8.61
CA ARG A 23 -12.69 3.70 9.13
C ARG A 23 -11.61 4.77 8.92
N ILE A 24 -11.55 5.39 7.75
CA ILE A 24 -10.62 6.48 7.45
C ILE A 24 -10.89 7.69 8.34
N LEU A 25 -12.17 8.09 8.50
CA LEU A 25 -12.56 9.18 9.38
C LEU A 25 -12.21 8.92 10.85
N ALA A 26 -12.41 7.69 11.33
CA ALA A 26 -12.08 7.29 12.70
C ALA A 26 -10.57 7.26 12.97
N ALA A 27 -9.77 6.88 11.98
CA ALA A 27 -8.30 6.85 12.10
C ALA A 27 -7.67 8.24 12.01
N ASP A 28 -8.35 9.22 11.40
CA ASP A 28 -7.96 10.63 11.27
C ASP A 28 -6.54 10.85 10.71
N ILE A 29 -6.15 10.06 9.71
CA ILE A 29 -4.82 10.03 9.12
C ILE A 29 -4.49 11.36 8.43
N ASP A 30 -3.29 11.89 8.63
CA ASP A 30 -2.85 13.13 7.99
C ASP A 30 -2.38 12.94 6.55
N VAL A 31 -1.69 11.80 6.29
CA VAL A 31 -1.21 11.42 4.95
C VAL A 31 -1.58 9.96 4.70
N LEU A 32 -2.49 9.72 3.79
CA LEU A 32 -3.07 8.42 3.47
C LEU A 32 -2.57 7.92 2.11
N GLY A 33 -1.86 6.81 2.08
CA GLY A 33 -1.59 6.04 0.86
C GLY A 33 -2.77 5.12 0.55
N VAL A 34 -3.22 5.10 -0.69
CA VAL A 34 -4.31 4.24 -1.15
C VAL A 34 -3.87 3.43 -2.36
N GLN A 35 -4.44 2.23 -2.49
CA GLN A 35 -4.22 1.29 -3.58
C GLN A 35 -5.56 0.90 -4.20
N GLU A 36 -5.50 0.32 -5.41
CA GLU A 36 -6.66 -0.18 -6.16
C GLU A 36 -7.72 0.89 -6.47
N VAL A 37 -7.28 2.11 -6.72
CA VAL A 37 -8.12 3.23 -7.11
C VAL A 37 -8.16 3.35 -8.63
N GLU A 38 -9.34 3.51 -9.19
CA GLU A 38 -9.57 3.55 -10.64
C GLU A 38 -8.93 4.76 -11.32
N HIS A 39 -9.06 5.95 -10.75
CA HIS A 39 -8.47 7.21 -11.22
C HIS A 39 -8.71 8.35 -10.22
N ILE A 40 -8.03 9.49 -10.43
CA ILE A 40 -8.04 10.63 -9.49
C ILE A 40 -9.43 11.21 -9.21
N GLU A 41 -10.33 11.24 -10.19
CA GLU A 41 -11.68 11.82 -10.00
C GLU A 41 -12.55 10.97 -9.05
N ILE A 42 -12.34 9.65 -9.02
CA ILE A 42 -12.99 8.77 -8.05
C ILE A 42 -12.50 9.10 -6.64
N LEU A 43 -11.19 9.31 -6.48
CA LEU A 43 -10.61 9.64 -5.20
C LEU A 43 -11.08 11.03 -4.70
N ARG A 44 -11.14 12.02 -5.58
CA ARG A 44 -11.68 13.36 -5.30
C ARG A 44 -13.15 13.30 -4.89
N ARG A 45 -13.95 12.52 -5.63
CA ARG A 45 -15.36 12.32 -5.33
C ARG A 45 -15.54 11.62 -3.98
N PHE A 46 -14.80 10.56 -3.72
CA PHE A 46 -14.83 9.85 -2.44
C PHE A 46 -14.49 10.79 -1.28
N ASN A 47 -13.44 11.61 -1.41
CA ASN A 47 -13.08 12.61 -0.40
C ASN A 47 -14.20 13.61 -0.13
N ARG A 48 -14.81 14.15 -1.19
CA ARG A 48 -15.89 15.14 -1.07
C ARG A 48 -17.16 14.54 -0.47
N ASP A 49 -17.60 13.38 -0.99
CA ASP A 49 -18.93 12.83 -0.73
C ASP A 49 -18.96 11.94 0.54
N HIS A 50 -17.83 11.37 0.96
CA HIS A 50 -17.77 10.41 2.06
C HIS A 50 -16.78 10.78 3.17
N LEU A 51 -15.77 11.62 2.91
CA LEU A 51 -14.78 12.03 3.89
C LEU A 51 -14.90 13.52 4.27
N ASN A 52 -16.05 14.17 3.98
CA ASN A 52 -16.31 15.58 4.30
C ASN A 52 -15.24 16.53 3.75
N GLY A 53 -14.51 16.16 2.70
CA GLY A 53 -13.43 16.95 2.14
C GLY A 53 -12.20 17.07 3.04
N MET A 54 -11.97 16.13 3.96
CA MET A 54 -10.89 16.21 4.96
C MET A 54 -9.48 16.34 4.36
N TYR A 55 -9.28 15.84 3.15
CA TYR A 55 -7.99 15.91 2.45
C TYR A 55 -7.98 17.06 1.45
N GLY A 56 -7.22 18.10 1.76
CA GLY A 56 -7.06 19.27 0.88
C GLY A 56 -6.20 18.99 -0.36
N HIS A 57 -5.40 17.94 -0.33
CA HIS A 57 -4.44 17.61 -1.39
C HIS A 57 -4.56 16.14 -1.78
N ILE A 58 -4.67 15.87 -3.09
CA ILE A 58 -4.84 14.52 -3.62
C ILE A 58 -3.96 14.35 -4.84
N ALA A 59 -3.16 13.31 -4.87
CA ALA A 59 -2.28 12.93 -5.96
C ALA A 59 -2.56 11.49 -6.40
N LEU A 60 -2.76 11.28 -7.68
CA LEU A 60 -2.81 9.97 -8.34
C LEU A 60 -2.42 10.18 -9.79
N ILE A 61 -1.51 9.37 -10.29
CA ILE A 61 -1.14 9.29 -11.70
C ILE A 61 -1.46 7.86 -12.14
N GLU A 62 -2.22 7.71 -13.20
CA GLU A 62 -2.62 6.40 -13.71
C GLU A 62 -1.40 5.59 -14.16
N GLY A 63 -1.33 4.35 -13.68
CA GLY A 63 -0.22 3.43 -13.95
C GLY A 63 -0.46 2.54 -15.17
N ASN A 64 0.30 1.44 -15.24
CA ASN A 64 0.30 0.53 -16.37
C ASN A 64 -0.71 -0.63 -16.26
N ASP A 65 -1.41 -0.78 -15.13
CA ASP A 65 -2.31 -1.91 -14.93
C ASP A 65 -3.63 -1.73 -15.70
N ARG A 66 -3.86 -2.66 -16.62
CA ARG A 66 -5.07 -2.63 -17.46
C ARG A 66 -6.37 -2.87 -16.68
N ARG A 67 -6.31 -3.23 -15.40
CA ARG A 67 -7.48 -3.39 -14.53
C ARG A 67 -7.94 -2.06 -13.94
N LEU A 68 -7.20 -0.96 -14.15
CA LEU A 68 -7.47 0.37 -13.59
C LEU A 68 -7.43 0.31 -12.05
N ILE A 69 -6.31 -0.14 -11.52
CA ILE A 69 -6.03 -0.23 -10.08
C ILE A 69 -4.73 0.50 -9.79
N ASP A 70 -4.86 1.79 -9.53
CA ASP A 70 -3.73 2.69 -9.34
C ASP A 70 -3.43 2.95 -7.87
N VAL A 71 -2.31 3.61 -7.61
CA VAL A 71 -1.90 4.07 -6.29
C VAL A 71 -2.08 5.57 -6.18
N GLY A 72 -2.47 6.06 -5.01
CA GLY A 72 -2.67 7.48 -4.78
C GLY A 72 -2.29 7.91 -3.37
N VAL A 73 -2.14 9.21 -3.18
CA VAL A 73 -1.88 9.84 -1.88
C VAL A 73 -2.92 10.92 -1.65
N MET A 74 -3.55 10.90 -0.48
CA MET A 74 -4.43 11.93 0.03
C MET A 74 -3.78 12.57 1.26
N SER A 75 -3.79 13.90 1.39
CA SER A 75 -3.09 14.59 2.46
C SER A 75 -3.87 15.79 2.97
N LYS A 76 -3.89 15.96 4.30
CA LYS A 76 -4.28 17.22 4.96
C LYS A 76 -3.18 18.27 4.82
N LEU A 77 -1.92 17.81 4.73
CA LEU A 77 -0.75 18.67 4.57
C LEU A 77 -0.50 19.00 3.09
N PRO A 78 0.11 20.15 2.78
CA PRO A 78 0.49 20.49 1.42
C PRO A 78 1.38 19.44 0.79
N LEU A 79 1.17 19.16 -0.49
CA LEU A 79 2.04 18.31 -1.30
C LEU A 79 2.99 19.16 -2.13
N GLY A 80 4.23 18.70 -2.25
CA GLY A 80 5.26 19.29 -3.11
C GLY A 80 5.38 18.59 -4.46
N ALA A 81 6.59 18.17 -4.80
CA ALA A 81 6.82 17.43 -6.03
C ALA A 81 6.08 16.07 -6.02
N ILE A 82 5.45 15.74 -7.14
CA ILE A 82 4.81 14.46 -7.40
C ILE A 82 5.49 13.85 -8.60
N THR A 83 6.09 12.67 -8.44
CA THR A 83 6.82 11.98 -9.52
C THR A 83 6.25 10.58 -9.70
N SER A 84 5.91 10.23 -10.93
CA SER A 84 5.55 8.88 -11.34
C SER A 84 6.79 8.15 -11.83
N HIS A 85 6.92 6.90 -11.43
CA HIS A 85 7.97 5.99 -11.90
C HIS A 85 7.42 4.85 -12.78
N GLN A 86 6.19 5.01 -13.32
CA GLN A 86 5.52 4.00 -14.13
C GLN A 86 6.33 3.54 -15.36
N THR A 87 7.23 4.39 -15.88
CA THR A 87 8.09 4.06 -17.02
C THR A 87 9.42 3.43 -16.62
N ALA A 88 9.69 3.27 -15.32
CA ALA A 88 10.94 2.67 -14.88
C ALA A 88 11.05 1.21 -15.33
N THR A 89 12.23 0.84 -15.80
CA THR A 89 12.57 -0.51 -16.27
C THR A 89 13.57 -1.17 -15.33
N HIS A 90 13.66 -2.49 -15.40
CA HIS A 90 14.69 -3.25 -14.69
C HIS A 90 15.86 -3.58 -15.66
N PRO A 91 17.12 -3.63 -15.18
CA PRO A 91 18.26 -3.99 -16.05
C PRO A 91 18.10 -5.31 -16.82
N ASP A 92 17.46 -6.31 -16.21
CA ASP A 92 17.20 -7.61 -16.85
C ASP A 92 16.10 -7.56 -17.92
N ASP A 93 15.26 -6.52 -17.92
CA ASP A 93 14.22 -6.28 -18.93
C ASP A 93 14.06 -4.77 -19.18
N PRO A 94 15.00 -4.16 -19.92
CA PRO A 94 14.99 -2.71 -20.17
C PRO A 94 13.92 -2.29 -21.18
N THR A 95 13.21 -3.23 -21.77
CA THR A 95 12.22 -2.96 -22.83
C THR A 95 10.81 -2.75 -22.31
N ARG A 96 10.53 -3.13 -21.06
CA ARG A 96 9.19 -3.06 -20.47
C ARG A 96 9.22 -2.41 -19.10
N PRO A 97 8.18 -1.61 -18.75
CA PRO A 97 8.03 -1.10 -17.41
C PRO A 97 7.97 -2.24 -16.36
N VAL A 98 8.71 -2.07 -15.27
CA VAL A 98 8.75 -3.06 -14.19
C VAL A 98 7.50 -3.00 -13.34
N PHE A 99 6.94 -1.79 -13.12
CA PHE A 99 5.74 -1.59 -12.34
C PHE A 99 4.48 -1.83 -13.18
N GLY A 100 3.58 -2.64 -12.68
CA GLY A 100 2.23 -2.78 -13.24
C GLY A 100 1.35 -1.61 -12.83
N ARG A 101 1.43 -1.24 -11.54
CA ARG A 101 0.96 0.03 -10.99
C ARG A 101 2.16 0.97 -10.93
N ASP A 102 2.01 2.16 -10.42
CA ASP A 102 3.14 3.08 -10.27
C ASP A 102 3.93 2.78 -8.97
N LEU A 103 5.17 3.28 -8.89
CA LEU A 103 5.79 3.73 -7.65
C LEU A 103 5.60 5.24 -7.62
N GLN A 104 4.65 5.71 -6.84
CA GLN A 104 4.34 7.13 -6.73
C GLN A 104 5.20 7.78 -5.66
N GLU A 105 6.04 8.74 -6.05
CA GLU A 105 6.86 9.54 -5.14
C GLU A 105 6.19 10.89 -4.91
N VAL A 106 5.95 11.25 -3.64
CA VAL A 106 5.25 12.48 -3.26
C VAL A 106 5.97 13.15 -2.10
N ASP A 107 6.38 14.39 -2.26
CA ASP A 107 6.89 15.21 -1.18
C ASP A 107 5.74 15.74 -0.32
N VAL A 108 5.82 15.55 1.00
CA VAL A 108 4.90 16.12 1.99
C VAL A 108 5.55 17.33 2.63
N LEU A 109 4.82 18.45 2.64
CA LEU A 109 5.34 19.73 3.10
C LEU A 109 4.66 20.17 4.40
N ALA A 110 5.40 20.88 5.23
CA ALA A 110 4.83 21.68 6.30
C ALA A 110 4.06 22.90 5.72
N PRO A 111 3.19 23.56 6.49
CA PRO A 111 2.47 24.77 6.03
C PRO A 111 3.37 25.90 5.55
N ASN A 112 4.61 25.96 6.02
CA ASN A 112 5.61 26.95 5.59
C ASN A 112 6.36 26.56 4.30
N GLY A 113 5.96 25.47 3.62
CA GLY A 113 6.56 24.97 2.39
C GLY A 113 7.83 24.12 2.58
N LYS A 114 8.32 23.92 3.81
CA LYS A 114 9.47 23.05 4.06
C LYS A 114 9.06 21.60 3.92
N ARG A 115 9.84 20.79 3.16
CA ARG A 115 9.62 19.36 3.04
C ARG A 115 9.85 18.68 4.40
N LEU A 116 8.82 17.94 4.84
CA LEU A 116 8.85 17.09 6.03
C LEU A 116 9.47 15.73 5.72
N PHE A 117 8.95 15.06 4.71
CA PHE A 117 9.42 13.77 4.23
C PHE A 117 8.91 13.49 2.81
N THR A 118 9.41 12.46 2.18
CA THR A 118 8.92 11.96 0.90
C THR A 118 8.19 10.62 1.11
N VAL A 119 7.02 10.45 0.53
CA VAL A 119 6.29 9.18 0.47
C VAL A 119 6.60 8.47 -0.84
N TYR A 120 6.94 7.19 -0.78
CA TYR A 120 6.99 6.25 -1.89
C TYR A 120 5.84 5.26 -1.73
N ASN A 121 4.72 5.53 -2.39
CA ASN A 121 3.54 4.65 -2.36
C ASN A 121 3.59 3.68 -3.52
N ASN A 122 3.45 2.39 -3.21
CA ASN A 122 3.51 1.35 -4.22
C ASN A 122 2.49 0.23 -3.97
N HIS A 123 2.25 -0.58 -5.01
CA HIS A 123 1.46 -1.77 -4.96
C HIS A 123 2.15 -2.83 -5.83
N LEU A 124 2.90 -3.72 -5.19
CA LEU A 124 3.75 -4.69 -5.88
C LEU A 124 2.94 -5.87 -6.47
N LYS A 125 3.60 -6.70 -7.25
CA LYS A 125 2.97 -7.85 -7.91
C LYS A 125 2.41 -8.84 -6.88
N SER A 126 1.11 -9.12 -6.98
CA SER A 126 0.42 -10.11 -6.13
C SER A 126 0.84 -11.55 -6.45
N HIS A 127 0.51 -12.48 -5.56
CA HIS A 127 0.69 -13.92 -5.76
C HIS A 127 -0.24 -14.52 -6.83
N PHE A 128 -1.18 -13.73 -7.35
CA PHE A 128 -2.17 -14.21 -8.32
C PHE A 128 -1.50 -14.72 -9.60
N VAL A 129 -1.81 -15.98 -9.93
CA VAL A 129 -1.46 -16.65 -11.18
C VAL A 129 -2.70 -16.70 -12.07
N PRO A 130 -2.65 -16.19 -13.31
CA PRO A 130 -3.78 -16.22 -14.22
C PRO A 130 -4.27 -17.64 -14.51
N PHE A 131 -5.57 -17.79 -14.69
CA PHE A 131 -6.17 -19.06 -15.08
C PHE A 131 -5.58 -19.55 -16.42
N GLY A 132 -5.22 -20.82 -16.47
CA GLY A 132 -4.62 -21.46 -17.67
C GLY A 132 -3.08 -21.40 -17.72
N GLN A 133 -2.43 -20.74 -16.77
CA GLN A 133 -0.99 -20.85 -16.56
C GLN A 133 -0.66 -22.02 -15.62
N ASP A 134 0.53 -22.60 -15.78
CA ASP A 134 1.04 -23.56 -14.82
C ASP A 134 1.19 -22.88 -13.44
N PRO A 135 0.58 -23.42 -12.37
CA PRO A 135 0.57 -22.77 -11.06
C PRO A 135 1.96 -22.58 -10.46
N VAL A 136 2.88 -23.53 -10.67
CA VAL A 136 4.22 -23.48 -10.10
C VAL A 136 5.06 -22.45 -10.84
N GLN A 137 5.09 -22.52 -12.18
CA GLN A 137 5.82 -21.55 -12.98
C GLN A 137 5.24 -20.13 -12.82
N GLY A 138 3.91 -19.98 -12.79
CA GLY A 138 3.25 -18.71 -12.59
C GLY A 138 3.56 -18.07 -11.22
N ALA A 139 3.69 -18.87 -10.17
CA ALA A 139 4.13 -18.40 -8.85
C ALA A 139 5.59 -17.93 -8.88
N LEU A 140 6.49 -18.68 -9.52
CA LEU A 140 7.89 -18.29 -9.71
C LEU A 140 8.01 -16.98 -10.49
N ASP A 141 7.24 -16.82 -11.57
CA ASP A 141 7.23 -15.60 -12.38
C ASP A 141 6.69 -14.39 -11.60
N ALA A 142 5.66 -14.59 -10.77
CA ALA A 142 5.10 -13.55 -9.92
C ALA A 142 6.12 -13.09 -8.86
N ASN A 143 6.81 -14.02 -8.22
CA ASN A 143 7.85 -13.75 -7.23
C ASN A 143 9.05 -13.02 -7.87
N ALA A 144 9.55 -13.54 -9.01
CA ALA A 144 10.63 -12.88 -9.75
C ALA A 144 10.27 -11.45 -10.18
N ARG A 145 9.01 -11.21 -10.59
CA ARG A 145 8.54 -9.87 -10.92
C ARG A 145 8.48 -8.97 -9.69
N ARG A 146 7.97 -9.44 -8.56
CA ARG A 146 7.91 -8.69 -7.29
C ARG A 146 9.31 -8.33 -6.82
N ARG A 147 10.27 -9.27 -6.88
CA ARG A 147 11.67 -9.03 -6.56
C ARG A 147 12.28 -7.93 -7.43
N ARG A 148 12.11 -7.96 -8.76
CA ARG A 148 12.58 -6.90 -9.67
C ARG A 148 11.94 -5.55 -9.37
N GLN A 149 10.68 -5.52 -8.93
CA GLN A 149 10.04 -4.29 -8.47
C GLN A 149 10.73 -3.77 -7.20
N ALA A 150 10.97 -4.62 -6.21
CA ALA A 150 11.67 -4.27 -4.97
C ALA A 150 13.10 -3.74 -5.23
N GLU A 151 13.86 -4.37 -6.11
CA GLU A 151 15.18 -3.92 -6.55
C GLU A 151 15.11 -2.53 -7.25
N THR A 152 14.08 -2.31 -8.05
CA THR A 152 13.88 -1.02 -8.72
C THR A 152 13.46 0.07 -7.75
N VAL A 153 12.62 -0.23 -6.74
CA VAL A 153 12.28 0.72 -5.65
C VAL A 153 13.56 1.18 -4.94
N ALA A 154 14.42 0.25 -4.50
CA ALA A 154 15.69 0.58 -3.85
C ALA A 154 16.56 1.47 -4.72
N ARG A 155 16.72 1.13 -6.01
CA ARG A 155 17.52 1.88 -6.97
C ARG A 155 16.98 3.30 -7.19
N ILE A 156 15.67 3.47 -7.29
CA ILE A 156 15.06 4.80 -7.44
C ILE A 156 15.30 5.63 -6.19
N ILE A 157 15.07 5.07 -5.00
CA ILE A 157 15.27 5.79 -3.74
C ILE A 157 16.75 6.19 -3.58
N SER A 158 17.70 5.28 -3.84
CA SER A 158 19.13 5.56 -3.80
C SER A 158 19.54 6.71 -4.75
N ALA A 159 18.94 6.76 -5.93
CA ALA A 159 19.23 7.83 -6.90
C ALA A 159 18.62 9.19 -6.51
N ARG A 160 17.54 9.21 -5.74
CA ARG A 160 16.76 10.41 -5.45
C ARG A 160 16.95 10.95 -4.03
N GLN A 161 17.29 10.09 -3.07
CA GLN A 161 17.43 10.48 -1.67
C GLN A 161 18.90 10.54 -1.26
N ARG A 162 19.24 11.59 -0.54
CA ARG A 162 20.57 11.76 0.06
C ARG A 162 20.65 11.10 1.43
N ALA A 163 21.87 10.90 1.93
CA ALA A 163 22.08 10.47 3.29
C ALA A 163 21.34 11.39 4.29
N GLY A 164 20.64 10.79 5.25
CA GLY A 164 19.83 11.52 6.23
C GLY A 164 18.51 12.05 5.71
N ALA A 165 18.10 11.73 4.49
CA ALA A 165 16.79 12.11 3.98
C ALA A 165 15.68 11.39 4.76
N LYS A 166 14.60 12.11 4.99
CA LYS A 166 13.37 11.58 5.60
C LYS A 166 12.46 11.07 4.50
N PHE A 167 12.21 9.77 4.46
CA PHE A 167 11.25 9.17 3.55
C PHE A 167 10.56 7.94 4.15
N VAL A 168 9.41 7.63 3.60
CA VAL A 168 8.58 6.47 3.95
C VAL A 168 8.33 5.68 2.67
N VAL A 169 8.51 4.36 2.71
CA VAL A 169 8.02 3.45 1.67
C VAL A 169 6.81 2.74 2.23
N LEU A 170 5.66 2.88 1.57
CA LEU A 170 4.41 2.30 2.04
C LEU A 170 3.59 1.70 0.89
N GLY A 171 2.60 0.92 1.25
CA GLY A 171 1.62 0.35 0.34
C GLY A 171 1.46 -1.15 0.51
N ASP A 172 0.72 -1.76 -0.42
CA ASP A 172 0.54 -3.20 -0.49
C ASP A 172 1.76 -3.86 -1.17
N MET A 173 2.59 -4.48 -0.36
CA MET A 173 3.81 -5.18 -0.83
C MET A 173 3.49 -6.57 -1.40
N ASN A 174 2.27 -7.09 -1.15
CA ASN A 174 1.84 -8.42 -1.57
C ASN A 174 2.78 -9.56 -1.13
N ASP A 175 3.54 -9.34 -0.06
CA ASP A 175 4.45 -10.34 0.53
C ASP A 175 4.76 -9.96 1.99
N PRO A 176 5.06 -10.91 2.88
CA PRO A 176 5.40 -10.61 4.26
C PRO A 176 6.74 -9.84 4.39
N PRO A 177 6.94 -9.10 5.49
CA PRO A 177 8.13 -8.25 5.71
C PRO A 177 9.48 -8.96 5.66
N ASP A 178 9.50 -10.25 5.95
CA ASP A 178 10.70 -11.11 5.96
C ASP A 178 10.91 -11.87 4.64
N SER A 179 10.10 -11.58 3.63
CA SER A 179 10.22 -12.21 2.32
C SER A 179 11.56 -11.91 1.65
N ALA A 180 12.18 -12.94 1.08
CA ALA A 180 13.39 -12.80 0.28
C ALA A 180 13.17 -11.94 -0.99
N ASP A 181 11.92 -11.87 -1.50
CA ASP A 181 11.59 -11.08 -2.68
C ASP A 181 11.46 -9.58 -2.37
N LEU A 182 11.16 -9.21 -1.11
CA LEU A 182 11.17 -7.82 -0.65
C LEU A 182 12.53 -7.35 -0.12
N ALA A 183 13.40 -8.26 0.28
CA ALA A 183 14.68 -7.95 0.90
C ALA A 183 15.50 -6.88 0.15
N PRO A 184 15.54 -6.83 -1.21
CA PRO A 184 16.27 -5.80 -1.92
C PRO A 184 15.76 -4.37 -1.63
N MET A 185 14.47 -4.18 -1.41
CA MET A 185 13.87 -2.87 -1.13
C MET A 185 14.21 -2.37 0.29
N LEU A 186 14.50 -3.27 1.21
CA LEU A 186 14.67 -2.96 2.63
C LEU A 186 16.05 -2.40 2.97
N THR A 187 16.97 -2.33 1.99
CA THR A 187 18.29 -1.74 2.16
C THR A 187 18.54 -0.71 1.07
N VAL A 188 18.66 0.54 1.45
CA VAL A 188 18.93 1.68 0.56
C VAL A 188 20.29 2.27 0.92
N ASP A 189 21.25 2.28 -0.02
CA ASP A 189 22.62 2.75 0.20
C ASP A 189 23.29 2.17 1.46
N GLY A 190 23.11 0.86 1.69
CA GLY A 190 23.65 0.15 2.83
C GLY A 190 22.93 0.43 4.17
N ARG A 191 21.85 1.20 4.17
CA ARG A 191 21.02 1.49 5.34
C ARG A 191 19.74 0.67 5.31
N ILE A 192 19.46 -0.02 6.41
CA ILE A 192 18.27 -0.86 6.54
C ILE A 192 17.09 0.02 6.94
N LEU A 193 15.98 -0.10 6.20
CA LEU A 193 14.72 0.54 6.55
C LEU A 193 14.11 -0.14 7.78
N SER A 194 13.49 0.65 8.63
CA SER A 194 12.81 0.14 9.84
C SER A 194 11.34 -0.18 9.52
N ASN A 195 10.89 -1.38 9.88
CA ASN A 195 9.48 -1.73 9.79
C ASN A 195 8.68 -0.94 10.84
N GLY A 196 7.94 0.07 10.41
CA GLY A 196 7.12 0.91 11.27
C GLY A 196 5.97 0.17 11.94
N LEU A 197 5.53 -0.95 11.39
CA LEU A 197 4.42 -1.76 11.91
C LEU A 197 4.88 -2.95 12.77
N ALA A 198 6.18 -3.11 13.04
CA ALA A 198 6.70 -4.25 13.79
C ALA A 198 6.10 -4.39 15.20
N ALA A 199 5.71 -3.28 15.82
CA ALA A 199 5.06 -3.23 17.13
C ALA A 199 3.63 -2.67 17.06
N ALA A 200 2.96 -2.78 15.91
CA ALA A 200 1.62 -2.27 15.72
C ALA A 200 0.63 -2.95 16.67
N VAL A 201 -0.27 -2.14 17.23
CA VAL A 201 -1.38 -2.61 18.07
C VAL A 201 -2.69 -2.56 17.31
N GLU A 202 -3.59 -3.47 17.66
CA GLU A 202 -4.94 -3.49 17.10
C GLU A 202 -5.79 -2.40 17.74
N THR A 203 -6.45 -1.57 16.92
CA THR A 203 -7.37 -0.55 17.43
C THR A 203 -8.74 -1.13 17.79
N ARG A 204 -9.12 -2.20 17.10
CA ARG A 204 -10.31 -3.00 17.38
C ARG A 204 -9.93 -4.48 17.35
N PRO A 205 -10.28 -5.27 18.35
CA PRO A 205 -10.07 -6.70 18.28
C PRO A 205 -10.94 -7.29 17.15
N PRO A 206 -10.45 -8.29 16.41
CA PRO A 206 -11.26 -8.96 15.41
C PRO A 206 -12.46 -9.64 16.10
N LYS A 207 -13.64 -9.58 15.48
CA LYS A 207 -14.77 -10.38 15.98
C LYS A 207 -14.46 -11.87 15.85
N ALA A 208 -14.94 -12.67 16.77
CA ALA A 208 -14.75 -14.14 16.75
C ALA A 208 -15.17 -14.77 15.42
N GLU A 209 -16.20 -14.23 14.78
CA GLU A 209 -16.69 -14.65 13.45
C GLU A 209 -15.69 -14.39 12.31
N THR A 210 -14.75 -13.45 12.49
CA THR A 210 -13.73 -13.13 11.48
C THR A 210 -12.49 -14.01 11.61
N GLN A 211 -12.33 -14.71 12.72
CA GLN A 211 -11.15 -15.56 12.95
C GLN A 211 -11.23 -16.90 12.19
N GLY A 212 -12.45 -17.35 11.80
CA GLY A 212 -12.63 -18.63 11.09
C GLY A 212 -12.28 -19.84 11.95
N GLN A 213 -12.35 -21.04 11.37
CA GLN A 213 -11.86 -22.27 11.99
C GLN A 213 -10.36 -22.41 11.74
N GLY A 214 -9.60 -22.78 12.76
CA GLY A 214 -8.17 -23.02 12.67
C GLY A 214 -7.32 -22.19 13.61
N PRO A 215 -6.00 -22.34 13.57
CA PRO A 215 -5.10 -21.51 14.35
C PRO A 215 -5.25 -20.05 13.92
N GLY A 216 -5.39 -19.16 14.90
CA GLY A 216 -5.35 -17.72 14.67
C GLY A 216 -3.97 -17.26 14.17
N PRO A 217 -3.82 -15.95 13.88
CA PRO A 217 -2.53 -15.39 13.49
C PRO A 217 -1.49 -15.58 14.59
N ALA A 218 -0.26 -15.89 14.19
CA ALA A 218 0.86 -16.07 15.13
C ALA A 218 1.25 -14.75 15.82
N THR A 219 0.99 -13.62 15.17
CA THR A 219 1.26 -12.27 15.68
C THR A 219 0.07 -11.35 15.39
N PRO A 220 -0.12 -10.24 16.11
CA PRO A 220 -1.14 -9.26 15.79
C PRO A 220 -0.82 -8.42 14.54
N GLN A 221 0.40 -8.49 14.00
CA GLN A 221 0.83 -7.70 12.86
C GLN A 221 0.48 -8.42 11.55
N TRP A 222 -0.75 -8.26 11.09
CA TRP A 222 -1.23 -8.71 9.78
C TRP A 222 -2.29 -7.74 9.27
N THR A 223 -2.42 -7.61 7.96
CA THR A 223 -3.41 -6.72 7.30
C THR A 223 -4.28 -7.47 6.31
N HIS A 224 -3.82 -8.61 5.83
CA HIS A 224 -4.53 -9.43 4.88
C HIS A 224 -4.76 -10.84 5.44
N ARG A 225 -5.99 -11.35 5.26
CA ARG A 225 -6.37 -12.72 5.56
C ARG A 225 -6.79 -13.42 4.29
N PHE A 226 -6.00 -14.36 3.84
CA PHE A 226 -6.34 -15.24 2.74
C PHE A 226 -7.00 -16.52 3.23
N ASN A 227 -8.17 -16.83 2.70
CA ASN A 227 -8.88 -18.06 3.00
C ASN A 227 -8.79 -18.99 1.78
N PRO A 228 -7.86 -19.95 1.73
CA PRO A 228 -7.70 -20.83 0.60
C PRO A 228 -8.95 -21.70 0.41
N PRO A 229 -9.28 -22.11 -0.82
CA PRO A 229 -10.36 -23.07 -1.05
C PRO A 229 -9.96 -24.46 -0.50
N GLY A 230 -10.91 -25.16 0.13
CA GLY A 230 -10.71 -26.52 0.65
C GLY A 230 -10.39 -26.58 2.14
N PRO A 231 -9.70 -27.64 2.61
CA PRO A 231 -9.50 -27.90 4.04
C PRO A 231 -8.34 -27.12 4.67
N GLU A 232 -7.65 -26.27 3.92
CA GLU A 232 -6.53 -25.48 4.43
C GLU A 232 -7.00 -24.37 5.38
N PHE A 233 -6.20 -24.08 6.40
CA PHE A 233 -6.47 -22.98 7.32
C PHE A 233 -6.18 -21.61 6.70
N PRO A 234 -6.85 -20.56 7.20
CA PRO A 234 -6.55 -19.19 6.78
C PRO A 234 -5.08 -18.81 7.01
N ARG A 235 -4.51 -18.04 6.08
CA ARG A 235 -3.19 -17.43 6.21
C ARG A 235 -3.37 -15.94 6.54
N TYR A 236 -2.55 -15.44 7.44
CA TYR A 236 -2.56 -14.07 7.91
C TYR A 236 -1.21 -13.44 7.58
N GLU A 237 -1.22 -12.37 6.77
CA GLU A 237 -0.02 -11.78 6.22
C GLU A 237 -0.02 -10.26 6.43
N LEU A 238 1.15 -9.68 6.74
CA LEU A 238 1.35 -8.24 6.78
C LEU A 238 1.75 -7.75 5.38
N PHE A 239 0.76 -7.57 4.50
CA PHE A 239 0.99 -7.12 3.13
C PHE A 239 1.05 -5.60 3.01
N ASP A 240 0.23 -4.88 3.78
CA ASP A 240 0.28 -3.43 3.86
C ASP A 240 1.35 -3.02 4.85
N GLN A 241 2.41 -2.39 4.34
CA GLN A 241 3.62 -2.13 5.13
C GLN A 241 3.97 -0.65 5.12
N VAL A 242 4.66 -0.22 6.18
CA VAL A 242 5.23 1.12 6.32
C VAL A 242 6.69 0.99 6.73
N TRP A 243 7.59 1.35 5.83
CA TRP A 243 9.04 1.29 6.04
C TRP A 243 9.61 2.70 6.20
N LEU A 244 10.32 2.92 7.29
CA LEU A 244 10.84 4.22 7.67
C LEU A 244 12.34 4.30 7.38
N SER A 245 12.78 5.43 6.79
CA SER A 245 14.20 5.74 6.70
C SER A 245 14.85 5.84 8.09
N ASP A 246 16.18 5.68 8.16
CA ASP A 246 16.97 5.82 9.38
C ASP A 246 16.73 7.15 10.12
N SER A 247 16.44 8.21 9.38
CA SER A 247 16.14 9.54 9.93
C SER A 247 14.71 9.69 10.45
N LEU A 248 13.78 8.84 10.02
CA LEU A 248 12.40 8.82 10.50
C LEU A 248 12.16 7.77 11.58
N ALA A 249 12.85 6.66 11.57
CA ALA A 249 12.65 5.58 12.52
C ALA A 249 12.68 6.04 14.01
N PRO A 250 13.60 6.93 14.43
CA PRO A 250 13.60 7.46 15.79
C PRO A 250 12.41 8.36 16.13
N LYS A 251 11.60 8.75 15.11
CA LYS A 251 10.41 9.60 15.24
C LYS A 251 9.12 8.79 15.39
N LEU A 252 9.20 7.47 15.35
CA LEU A 252 8.05 6.61 15.51
C LEU A 252 7.54 6.66 16.95
N VAL A 253 6.28 7.11 17.11
CA VAL A 253 5.59 7.20 18.41
C VAL A 253 4.73 5.96 18.66
N SER A 254 3.94 5.58 17.66
CA SER A 254 3.06 4.41 17.73
C SER A 254 2.71 3.87 16.35
N ALA A 255 2.22 2.63 16.32
CA ALA A 255 1.77 1.97 15.12
C ALA A 255 0.46 1.21 15.40
N HIS A 256 -0.43 1.18 14.43
CA HIS A 256 -1.79 0.68 14.60
C HIS A 256 -2.27 -0.10 13.38
N ILE A 257 -3.15 -1.08 13.63
CA ILE A 257 -3.90 -1.79 12.59
C ILE A 257 -5.36 -1.83 13.02
N ASP A 258 -6.28 -1.37 12.15
CA ASP A 258 -7.71 -1.36 12.42
C ASP A 258 -8.39 -2.59 11.83
N ARG A 259 -8.79 -3.54 12.66
CA ARG A 259 -9.36 -4.82 12.25
C ARG A 259 -10.71 -4.67 11.57
N ARG A 260 -10.93 -5.47 10.53
CA ARG A 260 -12.23 -5.62 9.89
C ARG A 260 -13.27 -6.11 10.88
N THR A 261 -14.49 -5.60 10.75
CA THR A 261 -15.60 -6.02 11.60
C THR A 261 -16.18 -7.36 11.21
N LYS A 262 -16.05 -7.75 9.93
CA LYS A 262 -16.41 -9.08 9.42
C LYS A 262 -15.61 -9.40 8.16
N HIS A 263 -15.33 -10.67 7.92
CA HIS A 263 -14.62 -11.12 6.74
C HIS A 263 -15.42 -10.81 5.45
N GLY A 264 -14.80 -10.06 4.53
CA GLY A 264 -15.38 -9.74 3.22
C GLY A 264 -16.59 -8.81 3.22
N GLY A 265 -16.89 -8.12 4.34
CA GLY A 265 -18.13 -7.36 4.46
C GLY A 265 -18.01 -5.88 4.83
N ASP A 266 -16.81 -5.34 4.93
CA ASP A 266 -16.54 -3.95 5.31
C ASP A 266 -15.74 -3.18 4.24
N GLY A 267 -15.94 -3.55 3.00
CA GLY A 267 -15.54 -2.79 1.82
C GLY A 267 -14.09 -2.96 1.38
N SER A 268 -13.24 -3.63 2.16
CA SER A 268 -11.87 -4.00 1.79
C SER A 268 -11.55 -5.40 2.29
N ASP A 269 -10.70 -6.13 1.61
CA ASP A 269 -10.10 -7.39 2.06
C ASP A 269 -8.77 -7.17 2.79
N HIS A 270 -8.35 -5.92 2.93
CA HIS A 270 -7.21 -5.49 3.73
C HIS A 270 -7.64 -4.64 4.92
N ASP A 271 -6.88 -4.73 6.02
CA ASP A 271 -7.04 -3.91 7.22
C ASP A 271 -6.17 -2.65 7.10
N PRO A 272 -6.72 -1.43 7.35
CA PRO A 272 -5.92 -0.22 7.36
C PRO A 272 -4.84 -0.27 8.45
N ALA A 273 -3.62 0.14 8.09
CA ALA A 273 -2.49 0.20 8.99
C ALA A 273 -1.80 1.56 8.90
N TRP A 274 -1.33 2.10 10.04
CA TRP A 274 -0.67 3.39 10.07
C TRP A 274 0.35 3.52 11.20
N VAL A 275 1.19 4.52 11.07
CA VAL A 275 2.18 4.94 12.07
C VAL A 275 1.94 6.38 12.47
N VAL A 276 2.29 6.72 13.70
CA VAL A 276 2.32 8.10 14.21
C VAL A 276 3.79 8.53 14.37
N LEU A 277 4.13 9.66 13.78
CA LEU A 277 5.50 10.21 13.79
C LEU A 277 5.51 11.57 14.49
N ASP A 278 6.52 11.84 15.32
CA ASP A 278 6.85 13.14 15.88
C ASP A 278 7.88 13.85 14.99
N LEU A 279 7.44 14.80 14.12
CA LEU A 279 8.22 15.42 13.03
C LEU A 279 8.76 16.81 13.36
#